data_0457d3ba3ccf4b4cbeb226006fb646e4
#
_entry.id   0457d3ba3ccf4b4cbeb226006fb646e4
#
_cell.length_a   1.000
_cell.length_b   1.000
_cell.length_c   1.000
_cell.angle_alpha   90.00
_cell.angle_beta   90.00
_cell.angle_gamma   90.00
#
_symmetry.space_group_name_H-M   'P 1'
#
loop_
_entity.id
_entity.type
_entity.pdbx_description
1 polymer ?
#
loop_
_entity_poly.entity_id
_entity_poly.type
_entity_poly.pdbx_seq_one_letter_code
_entity_poly.pdbx_strand_id
1 'polypeptide(L)'
;MSAHQAADLAQFQSLPLEAKIRMSNERIKAWFESWTRFEIYNQATSKTRFATIDTREFGAEPPLKETEYIVSAIDGQVYVGFSGGKDSTVLTDLCARVCQRYGWTLYLLFVNTGLEYPEIQKFVKTFAEWLRNTYQIEVVLDVVRPEMRFDEVVKKYGYPAISKEVSEVIYSVRNSDAGKTKTVRQKRLNGELLDNNGNKSRFNCDKWKFMLDAPFEVANHCCFVMKKKPSKNYTKETGRKPIIGTLASESRLRYQVWLKNGCNSFDAKTPASKPLSFWTEQDILHYIKKYDVPYCSVYGDIQVKPYDPEVVPENQINMIDYLGCYEPEDVLETTGCDRTGCIFCMFGCHLEKEPNRFQRLKQTHPRQYKYCIGGGETVDGKWQPSKEGLGLGRVLDYIGVKYD
;
A
#
# COMPACT_ATOMS: atom_id res chain seq x y z
N MET A 1 -16.83 -11.77 15.47
CA MET A 1 -17.82 -10.85 14.86
C MET A 1 -17.04 -9.85 14.03
N SER A 2 -17.61 -9.29 12.94
CA SER A 2 -16.96 -8.21 12.20
C SER A 2 -17.07 -6.91 13.03
N ALA A 3 -16.02 -6.08 13.02
CA ALA A 3 -16.03 -4.80 13.73
C ALA A 3 -17.00 -3.79 13.09
N HIS A 4 -17.32 -3.96 11.79
CA HIS A 4 -18.18 -3.08 11.00
C HIS A 4 -19.07 -3.86 10.03
N GLN A 5 -20.17 -3.24 9.60
CA GLN A 5 -21.02 -3.70 8.52
C GLN A 5 -20.71 -2.96 7.22
N ALA A 6 -21.22 -3.48 6.10
CA ALA A 6 -21.03 -2.84 4.79
C ALA A 6 -21.62 -1.42 4.72
N ALA A 7 -22.78 -1.21 5.37
CA ALA A 7 -23.44 0.08 5.46
C ALA A 7 -22.58 1.14 6.18
N ASP A 8 -21.79 0.74 7.16
CA ASP A 8 -20.96 1.66 7.94
C ASP A 8 -19.91 2.35 7.06
N LEU A 9 -19.31 1.63 6.09
CA LEU A 9 -18.33 2.25 5.20
C LEU A 9 -18.95 3.33 4.32
N ALA A 10 -20.12 3.04 3.73
CA ALA A 10 -20.82 4.02 2.91
C ALA A 10 -21.20 5.26 3.72
N GLN A 11 -21.69 5.07 4.95
CA GLN A 11 -21.99 6.15 5.89
C GLN A 11 -20.76 6.97 6.23
N PHE A 12 -19.61 6.35 6.53
CA PHE A 12 -18.38 7.10 6.82
C PHE A 12 -17.84 7.82 5.59
N GLN A 13 -17.99 7.23 4.40
CA GLN A 13 -17.56 7.85 3.13
C GLN A 13 -18.42 9.04 2.73
N SER A 14 -19.69 9.11 3.16
CA SER A 14 -20.57 10.25 2.90
C SER A 14 -20.40 11.43 3.87
N LEU A 15 -19.55 11.27 4.91
CA LEU A 15 -19.29 12.37 5.85
C LEU A 15 -18.50 13.50 5.18
N PRO A 16 -18.73 14.74 5.60
CA PRO A 16 -17.90 15.88 5.18
C PRO A 16 -16.43 15.67 5.53
N LEU A 17 -15.52 16.22 4.71
CA LEU A 17 -14.07 16.09 4.89
C LEU A 17 -13.61 16.44 6.31
N GLU A 18 -14.15 17.52 6.90
CA GLU A 18 -13.81 17.96 8.26
C GLU A 18 -14.14 16.90 9.33
N ALA A 19 -15.26 16.22 9.18
CA ALA A 19 -15.64 15.13 10.08
C ALA A 19 -14.67 13.96 9.93
N LYS A 20 -14.29 13.60 8.70
CA LYS A 20 -13.31 12.55 8.42
C LYS A 20 -11.93 12.89 8.99
N ILE A 21 -11.49 14.16 8.89
CA ILE A 21 -10.24 14.63 9.49
C ILE A 21 -10.27 14.45 11.01
N ARG A 22 -11.34 14.92 11.69
CA ARG A 22 -11.48 14.75 13.15
C ARG A 22 -11.42 13.28 13.56
N MET A 23 -12.18 12.44 12.86
CA MET A 23 -12.21 10.99 13.12
C MET A 23 -10.85 10.33 12.90
N SER A 24 -10.09 10.75 11.88
CA SER A 24 -8.75 10.23 11.62
C SER A 24 -7.76 10.68 12.69
N ASN A 25 -7.82 11.94 13.10
CA ASN A 25 -6.96 12.47 14.17
C ASN A 25 -7.17 11.74 15.50
N GLU A 26 -8.42 11.44 15.87
CA GLU A 26 -8.69 10.66 17.09
C GLU A 26 -8.14 9.22 16.99
N ARG A 27 -8.22 8.58 15.82
CA ARG A 27 -7.64 7.25 15.60
C ARG A 27 -6.12 7.26 15.62
N ILE A 28 -5.50 8.30 15.05
CA ILE A 28 -4.06 8.51 15.09
C ILE A 28 -3.62 8.72 16.54
N LYS A 29 -4.28 9.64 17.26
CA LYS A 29 -4.00 9.88 18.69
C LYS A 29 -4.08 8.61 19.50
N ALA A 30 -5.20 7.89 19.42
CA ALA A 30 -5.39 6.64 20.15
C ALA A 30 -4.31 5.59 19.81
N TRP A 31 -3.82 5.56 18.56
CA TRP A 31 -2.75 4.67 18.16
C TRP A 31 -1.40 5.05 18.78
N PHE A 32 -1.06 6.34 18.84
CA PHE A 32 0.16 6.83 19.47
C PHE A 32 0.15 6.56 20.99
N GLU A 33 -0.97 6.83 21.66
CA GLU A 33 -1.14 6.63 23.10
C GLU A 33 -1.08 5.16 23.54
N SER A 34 -1.32 4.23 22.61
CA SER A 34 -1.42 2.80 22.92
C SER A 34 -0.08 2.06 22.90
N TRP A 35 1.01 2.70 22.49
CA TRP A 35 2.28 1.97 22.31
C TRP A 35 3.43 2.66 23.01
N THR A 36 3.88 2.02 24.10
CA THR A 36 5.02 2.46 24.91
C THR A 36 6.19 1.50 24.75
N ARG A 37 7.38 2.02 24.52
CA ARG A 37 8.63 1.27 24.47
C ARG A 37 9.33 1.37 25.82
N PHE A 38 9.57 0.25 26.42
CA PHE A 38 10.32 0.10 27.65
C PHE A 38 11.76 -0.29 27.34
N GLU A 39 12.69 0.39 27.97
CA GLU A 39 14.09 -0.01 28.04
C GLU A 39 14.30 -0.84 29.30
N ILE A 40 14.77 -2.07 29.15
CA ILE A 40 14.87 -3.06 30.21
C ILE A 40 16.33 -3.49 30.31
N TYR A 41 16.93 -3.27 31.47
CA TYR A 41 18.29 -3.68 31.76
C TYR A 41 18.32 -5.01 32.51
N ASN A 42 19.21 -5.90 32.13
CA ASN A 42 19.45 -7.17 32.81
C ASN A 42 20.77 -7.12 33.57
N GLN A 43 20.72 -7.14 34.88
CA GLN A 43 21.89 -7.06 35.75
C GLN A 43 22.85 -8.25 35.61
N ALA A 44 22.33 -9.46 35.42
CA ALA A 44 23.13 -10.68 35.32
C ALA A 44 23.97 -10.75 34.03
N THR A 45 23.50 -10.12 32.93
CA THR A 45 24.17 -10.16 31.65
C THR A 45 24.76 -8.82 31.25
N SER A 46 24.51 -7.75 31.98
CA SER A 46 24.87 -6.35 31.69
C SER A 46 24.38 -5.90 30.30
N LYS A 47 23.21 -6.41 29.84
CA LYS A 47 22.63 -6.12 28.54
C LYS A 47 21.29 -5.40 28.67
N THR A 48 21.05 -4.50 27.75
CA THR A 48 19.77 -3.83 27.58
C THR A 48 18.96 -4.51 26.48
N ARG A 49 17.65 -4.67 26.70
CA ARG A 49 16.68 -5.05 25.70
C ARG A 49 15.54 -4.04 25.66
N PHE A 50 14.83 -4.00 24.55
CA PHE A 50 13.65 -3.16 24.40
C PHE A 50 12.40 -4.01 24.20
N ALA A 51 11.29 -3.56 24.80
CA ALA A 51 9.97 -4.16 24.60
C ALA A 51 8.96 -3.05 24.33
N THR A 52 8.22 -3.15 23.23
CA THR A 52 7.08 -2.26 22.94
C THR A 52 5.80 -3.01 23.21
N ILE A 53 5.00 -2.53 24.14
CA ILE A 53 3.74 -3.15 24.54
C ILE A 53 2.56 -2.22 24.31
N ASP A 54 1.39 -2.84 24.28
CA ASP A 54 0.10 -2.15 24.29
C ASP A 54 -0.22 -1.67 25.69
N THR A 55 -0.31 -0.36 25.87
CA THR A 55 -0.56 0.28 27.17
C THR A 55 -2.00 0.78 27.33
N ARG A 56 -2.94 0.26 26.51
CA ARG A 56 -4.38 0.59 26.68
C ARG A 56 -4.93 0.14 28.05
N GLU A 57 -4.35 -0.90 28.64
CA GLU A 57 -4.67 -1.30 29.99
C GLU A 57 -3.80 -0.52 30.98
N PHE A 58 -4.44 0.10 31.97
CA PHE A 58 -3.74 0.89 32.98
C PHE A 58 -2.73 0.03 33.75
N GLY A 59 -1.49 0.52 33.82
CA GLY A 59 -0.41 -0.19 34.50
C GLY A 59 0.18 -1.35 33.72
N ALA A 60 -0.10 -1.48 32.39
CA ALA A 60 0.51 -2.51 31.59
C ALA A 60 2.04 -2.32 31.50
N GLU A 61 2.78 -3.34 31.87
CA GLU A 61 4.24 -3.40 31.84
C GLU A 61 4.72 -4.65 31.11
N PRO A 62 5.94 -4.63 30.56
CA PRO A 62 6.52 -5.80 29.91
C PRO A 62 6.84 -6.87 30.95
N PRO A 63 6.73 -8.17 30.62
CA PRO A 63 7.18 -9.23 31.51
C PRO A 63 8.68 -9.12 31.76
N LEU A 64 9.07 -9.08 33.03
CA LEU A 64 10.45 -8.99 33.50
C LEU A 64 10.93 -10.34 34.01
N LYS A 65 12.21 -10.63 33.84
CA LYS A 65 12.92 -11.71 34.52
C LYS A 65 13.41 -11.19 35.89
N GLU A 66 13.70 -12.08 36.82
CA GLU A 66 14.15 -11.71 38.17
C GLU A 66 15.36 -10.75 38.22
N THR A 67 16.21 -10.81 37.19
CA THR A 67 17.41 -9.97 37.04
C THR A 67 17.20 -8.72 36.18
N GLU A 68 15.96 -8.43 35.79
CA GLU A 68 15.62 -7.33 34.89
C GLU A 68 14.84 -6.23 35.62
N TYR A 69 15.10 -4.97 35.24
CA TYR A 69 14.30 -3.83 35.64
C TYR A 69 14.13 -2.80 34.53
N ILE A 70 13.05 -2.03 34.60
CA ILE A 70 12.76 -0.96 33.61
C ILE A 70 13.64 0.25 33.92
N VAL A 71 14.40 0.72 32.92
CA VAL A 71 15.23 1.93 33.02
C VAL A 71 14.44 3.15 32.55
N SER A 72 13.70 3.01 31.45
CA SER A 72 12.91 4.11 30.89
C SER A 72 11.68 3.59 30.12
N ALA A 73 10.69 4.46 29.98
CA ALA A 73 9.50 4.24 29.17
C ALA A 73 9.30 5.43 28.25
N ILE A 74 9.09 5.17 26.96
CA ILE A 74 8.91 6.19 25.91
C ILE A 74 7.63 5.88 25.17
N ASP A 75 6.67 6.79 25.24
CA ASP A 75 5.37 6.69 24.55
C ASP A 75 5.47 7.00 23.05
N GLY A 76 4.38 6.77 22.34
CA GLY A 76 4.26 7.14 20.92
C GLY A 76 5.15 6.32 19.99
N GLN A 77 5.45 5.07 20.34
CA GLN A 77 6.33 4.21 19.56
C GLN A 77 5.64 3.63 18.33
N VAL A 78 5.35 4.50 17.39
CA VAL A 78 4.70 4.20 16.12
C VAL A 78 5.52 4.77 14.97
N TYR A 79 5.24 4.32 13.75
CA TYR A 79 5.82 4.91 12.55
C TYR A 79 4.79 4.99 11.42
N VAL A 80 4.92 5.98 10.57
CA VAL A 80 4.12 6.11 9.36
C VAL A 80 4.85 5.43 8.20
N GLY A 81 4.19 4.49 7.54
CA GLY A 81 4.67 3.92 6.27
C GLY A 81 4.51 4.95 5.17
N PHE A 82 5.55 5.75 4.94
CA PHE A 82 5.55 6.86 3.99
C PHE A 82 6.13 6.42 2.64
N SER A 83 5.28 6.29 1.63
CA SER A 83 5.69 5.87 0.28
C SER A 83 5.92 7.02 -0.70
N GLY A 84 5.69 8.27 -0.30
CA GLY A 84 5.70 9.45 -1.17
C GLY A 84 4.48 9.56 -2.11
N GLY A 85 3.55 8.61 -2.06
CA GLY A 85 2.28 8.68 -2.77
C GLY A 85 1.28 9.60 -2.06
N LYS A 86 0.32 10.20 -2.80
CA LYS A 86 -0.62 11.20 -2.29
C LYS A 86 -1.34 10.78 -0.99
N ASP A 87 -1.80 9.52 -0.91
CA ASP A 87 -2.52 9.02 0.26
C ASP A 87 -1.62 8.95 1.50
N SER A 88 -0.38 8.47 1.33
CA SER A 88 0.61 8.44 2.41
C SER A 88 1.09 9.85 2.79
N THR A 89 1.08 10.79 1.86
CA THR A 89 1.42 12.20 2.12
C THR A 89 0.37 12.85 3.01
N VAL A 90 -0.93 12.70 2.69
CA VAL A 90 -2.04 13.18 3.53
C VAL A 90 -2.00 12.53 4.91
N LEU A 91 -1.79 11.21 4.98
CA LEU A 91 -1.65 10.52 6.26
C LEU A 91 -0.51 11.10 7.09
N THR A 92 0.63 11.35 6.47
CA THR A 92 1.83 11.85 7.16
C THR A 92 1.60 13.27 7.69
N ASP A 93 0.92 14.12 6.91
CA ASP A 93 0.54 15.47 7.34
C ASP A 93 -0.42 15.44 8.53
N LEU A 94 -1.46 14.60 8.49
CA LEU A 94 -2.36 14.41 9.64
C LEU A 94 -1.61 13.93 10.89
N CYS A 95 -0.68 12.97 10.74
CA CYS A 95 0.15 12.50 11.85
C CYS A 95 1.05 13.63 12.39
N ALA A 96 1.61 14.48 11.52
CA ALA A 96 2.44 15.60 11.91
C ALA A 96 1.64 16.62 12.76
N ARG A 97 0.41 16.94 12.36
CA ARG A 97 -0.50 17.82 13.11
C ARG A 97 -0.83 17.25 14.49
N VAL A 98 -1.03 15.95 14.58
CA VAL A 98 -1.26 15.26 15.86
C VAL A 98 0.02 15.31 16.72
N CYS A 99 1.19 14.99 16.15
CA CYS A 99 2.48 15.08 16.85
C CYS A 99 2.76 16.49 17.35
N GLN A 100 2.48 17.51 16.56
CA GLN A 100 2.61 18.91 16.98
C GLN A 100 1.78 19.23 18.24
N ARG A 101 0.53 18.75 18.27
CA ARG A 101 -0.39 19.02 19.38
C ARG A 101 0.04 18.36 20.70
N TYR A 102 0.66 17.16 20.60
CA TYR A 102 0.98 16.36 21.77
C TYR A 102 2.49 16.26 22.08
N GLY A 103 3.33 16.94 21.30
CA GLY A 103 4.78 16.93 21.51
C GLY A 103 5.46 15.59 21.16
N TRP A 104 4.88 14.78 20.26
CA TRP A 104 5.44 13.50 19.88
C TRP A 104 6.40 13.61 18.70
N THR A 105 7.43 12.74 18.69
CA THR A 105 8.31 12.55 17.54
C THR A 105 7.59 11.78 16.43
N LEU A 106 7.68 12.26 15.20
CA LEU A 106 7.12 11.61 14.02
C LEU A 106 8.18 10.72 13.34
N TYR A 107 8.01 9.40 13.41
CA TYR A 107 8.85 8.44 12.71
C TYR A 107 8.25 8.09 11.36
N LEU A 108 9.02 8.24 10.29
CA LEU A 108 8.64 7.91 8.91
C LEU A 108 9.48 6.74 8.42
N LEU A 109 8.86 5.73 7.83
CA LEU A 109 9.54 4.64 7.16
C LEU A 109 9.33 4.72 5.66
N PHE A 110 10.39 4.96 4.91
CA PHE A 110 10.42 4.82 3.46
C PHE A 110 11.17 3.55 3.05
N VAL A 111 10.48 2.64 2.37
CA VAL A 111 11.12 1.46 1.77
C VAL A 111 11.54 1.81 0.36
N ASN A 112 12.81 2.16 0.19
CA ASN A 112 13.39 2.44 -1.13
C ASN A 112 13.67 1.13 -1.87
N THR A 113 12.73 0.75 -2.72
CA THR A 113 12.83 -0.48 -3.52
C THR A 113 13.67 -0.30 -4.79
N GLY A 114 13.99 0.95 -5.17
CA GLY A 114 14.55 1.30 -6.46
C GLY A 114 13.55 1.25 -7.62
N LEU A 115 12.26 1.03 -7.30
CA LEU A 115 11.16 0.94 -8.27
C LEU A 115 10.19 2.12 -8.16
N GLU A 116 10.52 3.10 -7.36
CA GLU A 116 9.79 4.36 -7.27
C GLU A 116 10.24 5.29 -8.41
N TYR A 117 9.34 6.18 -8.84
CA TYR A 117 9.71 7.29 -9.72
C TYR A 117 10.82 8.14 -9.07
N PRO A 118 11.78 8.65 -9.84
CA PRO A 118 12.86 9.50 -9.30
C PRO A 118 12.33 10.68 -8.47
N GLU A 119 11.20 11.26 -8.91
CA GLU A 119 10.51 12.35 -8.23
C GLU A 119 10.04 11.96 -6.83
N ILE A 120 9.55 10.72 -6.67
CA ILE A 120 9.14 10.18 -5.37
C ILE A 120 10.33 10.10 -4.41
N GLN A 121 11.47 9.59 -4.90
CA GLN A 121 12.66 9.46 -4.05
C GLN A 121 13.20 10.81 -3.57
N LYS A 122 13.09 11.85 -4.42
CA LYS A 122 13.42 13.22 -4.06
C LYS A 122 12.37 13.79 -3.08
N PHE A 123 11.10 13.64 -3.42
CA PHE A 123 9.97 14.18 -2.65
C PHE A 123 9.96 13.67 -1.21
N VAL A 124 10.22 12.40 -0.97
CA VAL A 124 10.22 11.82 0.38
C VAL A 124 11.15 12.59 1.33
N LYS A 125 12.32 13.02 0.86
CA LYS A 125 13.28 13.78 1.65
C LYS A 125 12.82 15.22 1.87
N THR A 126 12.44 15.90 0.78
CA THR A 126 12.00 17.30 0.86
C THR A 126 10.74 17.46 1.68
N PHE A 127 9.82 16.47 1.63
CA PHE A 127 8.61 16.50 2.43
C PHE A 127 8.88 16.32 3.93
N ALA A 128 9.82 15.46 4.30
CA ALA A 128 10.23 15.31 5.69
C ALA A 128 10.86 16.61 6.26
N GLU A 129 11.63 17.34 5.44
CA GLU A 129 12.16 18.67 5.80
C GLU A 129 11.03 19.71 5.92
N TRP A 130 10.08 19.70 4.97
CA TRP A 130 8.92 20.58 5.02
C TRP A 130 8.09 20.37 6.29
N LEU A 131 7.87 19.12 6.71
CA LEU A 131 7.15 18.79 7.96
C LEU A 131 7.87 19.36 9.20
N ARG A 132 9.21 19.23 9.28
CA ARG A 132 9.99 19.81 10.39
C ARG A 132 9.81 21.31 10.47
N ASN A 133 9.90 21.96 9.33
CA ASN A 133 9.83 23.42 9.24
C ASN A 133 8.41 23.96 9.47
N THR A 134 7.39 23.26 8.97
CA THR A 134 6.00 23.71 9.06
C THR A 134 5.42 23.48 10.44
N TYR A 135 5.67 22.31 11.03
CA TYR A 135 5.05 21.92 12.31
C TYR A 135 5.98 22.10 13.52
N GLN A 136 7.25 22.46 13.31
CA GLN A 136 8.24 22.63 14.39
C GLN A 136 8.30 21.39 15.29
N ILE A 137 8.30 20.21 14.69
CA ILE A 137 8.36 18.90 15.38
C ILE A 137 9.62 18.12 14.99
N GLU A 138 10.02 17.19 15.81
CA GLU A 138 11.04 16.22 15.44
C GLU A 138 10.46 15.20 14.45
N VAL A 139 11.09 15.10 13.27
CA VAL A 139 10.74 14.12 12.23
C VAL A 139 11.97 13.27 11.92
N VAL A 140 11.86 11.98 12.15
CA VAL A 140 12.89 10.99 11.83
C VAL A 140 12.47 10.23 10.59
N LEU A 141 13.24 10.34 9.50
CA LEU A 141 13.02 9.60 8.26
C LEU A 141 14.01 8.43 8.17
N ASP A 142 13.49 7.23 8.38
CA ASP A 142 14.23 5.98 8.17
C ASP A 142 14.04 5.47 6.74
N VAL A 143 15.15 5.26 6.04
CA VAL A 143 15.16 4.75 4.67
C VAL A 143 15.75 3.34 4.68
N VAL A 144 14.90 2.35 4.44
CA VAL A 144 15.32 0.95 4.35
C VAL A 144 15.30 0.44 2.91
N ARG A 145 16.10 -0.57 2.63
CA ARG A 145 16.15 -1.21 1.30
C ARG A 145 15.80 -2.69 1.42
N PRO A 146 15.22 -3.30 0.40
CA PRO A 146 15.05 -4.74 0.34
C PRO A 146 16.40 -5.44 0.24
N GLU A 147 16.49 -6.68 0.72
CA GLU A 147 17.69 -7.52 0.65
C GLU A 147 18.04 -7.94 -0.79
N MET A 148 17.05 -7.96 -1.68
CA MET A 148 17.20 -8.34 -3.08
C MET A 148 16.76 -7.20 -3.98
N ARG A 149 17.45 -6.99 -5.09
CA ARG A 149 17.01 -6.09 -6.16
C ARG A 149 15.85 -6.75 -6.95
N PHE A 150 15.12 -5.94 -7.69
CA PHE A 150 13.94 -6.43 -8.42
C PHE A 150 14.28 -7.46 -9.51
N ASP A 151 15.37 -7.25 -10.24
CA ASP A 151 15.88 -8.21 -11.22
C ASP A 151 16.23 -9.58 -10.58
N GLU A 152 16.83 -9.58 -9.39
CA GLU A 152 17.12 -10.78 -8.61
C GLU A 152 15.84 -11.48 -8.13
N VAL A 153 14.83 -10.69 -7.72
CA VAL A 153 13.52 -11.23 -7.34
C VAL A 153 12.83 -11.90 -8.53
N VAL A 154 12.89 -11.28 -9.72
CA VAL A 154 12.31 -11.84 -10.94
C VAL A 154 13.07 -13.11 -11.37
N LYS A 155 14.40 -13.11 -11.33
CA LYS A 155 15.21 -14.30 -11.61
C LYS A 155 14.87 -15.46 -10.68
N LYS A 156 14.70 -15.17 -9.39
CA LYS A 156 14.46 -16.18 -8.37
C LYS A 156 13.03 -16.74 -8.38
N TYR A 157 12.05 -15.89 -8.58
CA TYR A 157 10.63 -16.24 -8.38
C TYR A 157 9.79 -16.15 -9.65
N GLY A 158 10.13 -15.26 -10.56
CA GLY A 158 9.38 -14.99 -11.78
C GLY A 158 8.76 -13.59 -11.85
N TYR A 159 8.19 -13.29 -13.00
CA TYR A 159 7.57 -11.99 -13.31
C TYR A 159 6.22 -11.79 -12.63
N PRO A 160 5.92 -10.57 -12.13
CA PRO A 160 4.62 -10.22 -11.54
C PRO A 160 3.59 -9.89 -12.64
N ALA A 161 3.05 -10.90 -13.33
CA ALA A 161 2.13 -10.73 -14.46
C ALA A 161 0.65 -10.79 -14.06
N ILE A 162 -0.23 -10.13 -14.83
CA ILE A 162 -1.70 -10.16 -14.75
C ILE A 162 -2.24 -9.59 -13.43
N SER A 163 -2.30 -10.40 -12.37
CA SER A 163 -2.72 -9.99 -11.04
C SER A 163 -1.98 -10.79 -9.97
N LYS A 164 -1.97 -10.27 -8.73
CA LYS A 164 -1.32 -10.97 -7.61
C LYS A 164 -1.95 -12.35 -7.38
N GLU A 165 -3.26 -12.45 -7.54
CA GLU A 165 -4.01 -13.68 -7.32
C GLU A 165 -3.72 -14.70 -8.41
N VAL A 166 -3.80 -14.29 -9.68
CA VAL A 166 -3.52 -15.18 -10.82
C VAL A 166 -2.07 -15.63 -10.82
N SER A 167 -1.11 -14.72 -10.57
CA SER A 167 0.31 -15.08 -10.48
C SER A 167 0.60 -16.09 -9.35
N GLU A 168 -0.10 -15.96 -8.20
CA GLU A 168 0.02 -16.91 -7.09
C GLU A 168 -0.51 -18.28 -7.48
N VAL A 169 -1.65 -18.33 -8.17
CA VAL A 169 -2.24 -19.58 -8.64
C VAL A 169 -1.30 -20.30 -9.63
N ILE A 170 -0.79 -19.56 -10.62
CA ILE A 170 0.15 -20.10 -11.62
C ILE A 170 1.43 -20.61 -10.95
N TYR A 171 2.04 -19.78 -10.09
CA TYR A 171 3.25 -20.16 -9.36
C TYR A 171 3.06 -21.44 -8.55
N SER A 172 1.95 -21.52 -7.81
CA SER A 172 1.66 -22.67 -6.98
C SER A 172 1.42 -23.94 -7.78
N VAL A 173 0.74 -23.87 -8.93
CA VAL A 173 0.52 -25.04 -9.78
C VAL A 173 1.83 -25.54 -10.37
N ARG A 174 2.73 -24.64 -10.77
CA ARG A 174 4.04 -24.99 -11.34
C ARG A 174 5.02 -25.56 -10.28
N ASN A 175 5.04 -24.96 -9.07
CA ASN A 175 6.14 -25.15 -8.13
C ASN A 175 5.77 -25.88 -6.82
N SER A 176 4.49 -26.24 -6.61
CA SER A 176 4.11 -26.97 -5.41
C SER A 176 3.99 -28.46 -5.66
N ASP A 177 4.32 -29.26 -4.65
CA ASP A 177 4.05 -30.69 -4.65
C ASP A 177 2.55 -31.00 -4.69
N ALA A 178 2.21 -32.23 -5.03
CA ALA A 178 0.83 -32.69 -5.03
C ALA A 178 0.18 -32.51 -3.65
N GLY A 179 -1.03 -31.98 -3.61
CA GLY A 179 -1.77 -31.77 -2.37
C GLY A 179 -3.06 -30.98 -2.57
N LYS A 180 -3.87 -30.86 -1.51
CA LYS A 180 -5.19 -30.22 -1.54
C LYS A 180 -5.14 -28.79 -2.10
N THR A 181 -4.13 -28.02 -1.72
CA THR A 181 -3.96 -26.63 -2.18
C THR A 181 -3.68 -26.55 -3.68
N LYS A 182 -2.79 -27.40 -4.20
CA LYS A 182 -2.51 -27.50 -5.64
C LYS A 182 -3.75 -27.90 -6.42
N THR A 183 -4.51 -28.86 -5.92
CA THR A 183 -5.76 -29.34 -6.55
C THR A 183 -6.79 -28.23 -6.67
N VAL A 184 -6.99 -27.42 -5.63
CA VAL A 184 -7.93 -26.27 -5.68
C VAL A 184 -7.46 -25.22 -6.70
N ARG A 185 -6.17 -24.91 -6.74
CA ARG A 185 -5.61 -23.95 -7.70
C ARG A 185 -5.71 -24.46 -9.13
N GLN A 186 -5.50 -25.75 -9.35
CA GLN A 186 -5.66 -26.37 -10.65
C GLN A 186 -7.12 -26.32 -11.13
N LYS A 187 -8.09 -26.59 -10.25
CA LYS A 187 -9.52 -26.41 -10.55
C LYS A 187 -9.84 -24.96 -10.94
N ARG A 188 -9.22 -23.97 -10.30
CA ARG A 188 -9.37 -22.56 -10.67
C ARG A 188 -8.87 -22.26 -12.09
N LEU A 189 -7.72 -22.81 -12.48
CA LEU A 189 -7.17 -22.65 -13.84
C LEU A 189 -7.93 -23.46 -14.89
N ASN A 190 -8.65 -24.50 -14.49
CA ASN A 190 -9.50 -25.26 -15.39
C ASN A 190 -10.93 -24.70 -15.48
N GLY A 191 -11.30 -23.71 -14.65
CA GLY A 191 -12.66 -23.21 -14.56
C GLY A 191 -13.64 -24.14 -13.85
N GLU A 192 -13.13 -25.09 -13.06
CA GLU A 192 -13.88 -26.18 -12.40
C GLU A 192 -14.19 -25.88 -10.92
N LEU A 193 -13.70 -24.75 -10.37
CA LEU A 193 -13.99 -24.41 -8.98
C LEU A 193 -15.43 -23.95 -8.86
N LEU A 194 -16.19 -24.55 -7.95
CA LEU A 194 -17.55 -24.18 -7.62
C LEU A 194 -17.59 -23.38 -6.31
N ASP A 195 -18.60 -22.54 -6.18
CA ASP A 195 -18.94 -21.83 -4.94
C ASP A 195 -19.78 -22.73 -4.01
N ASN A 196 -20.19 -22.21 -2.85
CA ASN A 196 -20.97 -22.95 -1.86
C ASN A 196 -22.39 -23.34 -2.35
N ASN A 197 -22.86 -22.70 -3.41
CA ASN A 197 -24.16 -22.95 -4.01
C ASN A 197 -24.08 -23.88 -5.24
N GLY A 198 -22.86 -24.42 -5.55
CA GLY A 198 -22.62 -25.27 -6.71
C GLY A 198 -22.47 -24.53 -8.04
N ASN A 199 -22.44 -23.20 -8.04
CA ASN A 199 -22.24 -22.41 -9.24
C ASN A 199 -20.75 -22.24 -9.55
N LYS A 200 -20.42 -21.92 -10.82
CA LYS A 200 -19.04 -21.61 -11.23
C LYS A 200 -18.49 -20.43 -10.39
N SER A 201 -17.43 -20.70 -9.64
CA SER A 201 -16.83 -19.72 -8.75
C SER A 201 -16.23 -18.55 -9.54
N ARG A 202 -16.47 -17.31 -9.09
CA ARG A 202 -15.84 -16.10 -9.63
C ARG A 202 -14.30 -16.08 -9.46
N PHE A 203 -13.75 -16.97 -8.64
CA PHE A 203 -12.31 -17.11 -8.45
C PHE A 203 -11.65 -17.98 -9.51
N ASN A 204 -12.41 -18.52 -10.45
CA ASN A 204 -11.86 -19.18 -11.63
C ASN A 204 -11.08 -18.18 -12.47
N CYS A 205 -9.99 -18.65 -13.05
CA CYS A 205 -9.09 -17.85 -13.88
C CYS A 205 -8.63 -18.64 -15.12
N ASP A 206 -9.55 -19.44 -15.65
CA ASP A 206 -9.35 -20.35 -16.79
C ASP A 206 -8.83 -19.63 -18.04
N LYS A 207 -9.24 -18.37 -18.30
CA LYS A 207 -8.71 -17.55 -19.38
C LYS A 207 -7.19 -17.34 -19.33
N TRP A 208 -6.57 -17.54 -18.18
CA TRP A 208 -5.13 -17.40 -17.96
C TRP A 208 -4.38 -18.74 -17.88
N LYS A 209 -5.06 -19.86 -18.21
CA LYS A 209 -4.47 -21.19 -18.13
C LYS A 209 -3.23 -21.32 -19.04
N PHE A 210 -3.21 -20.66 -20.18
CA PHE A 210 -2.09 -20.65 -21.12
C PHE A 210 -0.78 -20.14 -20.50
N MET A 211 -0.86 -19.37 -19.42
CA MET A 211 0.32 -18.92 -18.68
C MET A 211 1.11 -20.07 -18.02
N LEU A 212 0.54 -21.27 -17.93
CA LEU A 212 1.29 -22.46 -17.49
C LEU A 212 2.39 -22.85 -18.49
N ASP A 213 2.22 -22.51 -19.78
CA ASP A 213 3.16 -22.84 -20.85
C ASP A 213 4.08 -21.66 -21.19
N ALA A 214 4.00 -20.55 -20.42
CA ALA A 214 4.83 -19.38 -20.67
C ALA A 214 6.33 -19.70 -20.53
N PRO A 215 7.18 -19.21 -21.45
CA PRO A 215 8.63 -19.46 -21.43
C PRO A 215 9.37 -18.65 -20.35
N PHE A 216 8.67 -18.27 -19.29
CA PHE A 216 9.19 -17.54 -18.12
C PHE A 216 8.42 -17.94 -16.87
N GLU A 217 9.03 -17.73 -15.71
CA GLU A 217 8.36 -17.95 -14.43
C GLU A 217 7.43 -16.77 -14.09
N VAL A 218 6.33 -17.06 -13.40
CA VAL A 218 5.32 -16.09 -12.97
C VAL A 218 5.10 -16.21 -11.48
N ALA A 219 5.20 -15.08 -10.74
CA ALA A 219 5.03 -15.07 -9.29
C ALA A 219 4.50 -13.74 -8.76
N ASN A 220 3.95 -13.76 -7.54
CA ASN A 220 3.53 -12.55 -6.81
C ASN A 220 4.47 -12.16 -5.67
N HIS A 221 5.65 -12.76 -5.57
CA HIS A 221 6.59 -12.61 -4.47
C HIS A 221 7.21 -11.21 -4.36
N CYS A 222 7.27 -10.44 -5.46
CA CYS A 222 7.92 -9.13 -5.51
C CYS A 222 7.41 -8.19 -4.41
N CYS A 223 6.10 -8.07 -4.19
CA CYS A 223 5.55 -7.19 -3.15
C CYS A 223 5.95 -7.62 -1.73
N PHE A 224 6.10 -8.93 -1.50
CA PHE A 224 6.55 -9.42 -0.20
C PHE A 224 8.02 -9.09 0.03
N VAL A 225 8.89 -9.46 -0.90
CA VAL A 225 10.34 -9.27 -0.80
C VAL A 225 10.71 -7.80 -0.78
N MET A 226 10.15 -7.02 -1.72
CA MET A 226 10.54 -5.63 -1.92
C MET A 226 9.96 -4.65 -0.89
N LYS A 227 8.75 -4.90 -0.37
CA LYS A 227 8.05 -3.92 0.50
C LYS A 227 7.70 -4.50 1.87
N LYS A 228 7.05 -5.67 1.93
CA LYS A 228 6.53 -6.18 3.20
C LYS A 228 7.62 -6.70 4.13
N LYS A 229 8.63 -7.40 3.60
CA LYS A 229 9.73 -7.96 4.42
C LYS A 229 10.57 -6.85 5.07
N PRO A 230 11.05 -5.81 4.34
CA PRO A 230 11.74 -4.69 4.94
C PRO A 230 10.95 -3.98 6.06
N SER A 231 9.64 -3.71 5.82
CA SER A 231 8.79 -3.10 6.85
C SER A 231 8.61 -3.98 8.08
N LYS A 232 8.49 -5.31 7.89
CA LYS A 232 8.42 -6.26 9.02
C LYS A 232 9.71 -6.33 9.82
N ASN A 233 10.85 -6.30 9.13
CA ASN A 233 12.17 -6.27 9.77
C ASN A 233 12.31 -4.99 10.61
N TYR A 234 11.98 -3.84 10.03
CA TYR A 234 11.97 -2.56 10.74
C TYR A 234 11.08 -2.59 12.00
N THR A 235 9.85 -3.11 11.88
CA THR A 235 8.96 -3.29 13.03
C THR A 235 9.58 -4.20 14.11
N LYS A 236 10.26 -5.28 13.70
CA LYS A 236 10.92 -6.21 14.63
C LYS A 236 12.12 -5.56 15.34
N GLU A 237 12.92 -4.81 14.60
CA GLU A 237 14.14 -4.18 15.12
C GLU A 237 13.83 -3.00 16.03
N THR A 238 12.86 -2.16 15.67
CA THR A 238 12.53 -0.96 16.42
C THR A 238 11.44 -1.18 17.48
N GLY A 239 10.62 -2.22 17.33
CA GLY A 239 9.42 -2.44 18.13
C GLY A 239 8.23 -1.54 17.76
N ARG A 240 8.44 -0.49 16.94
CA ARG A 240 7.42 0.48 16.56
C ARG A 240 6.28 -0.15 15.75
N LYS A 241 5.08 0.39 15.91
CA LYS A 241 3.86 -0.12 15.26
C LYS A 241 3.46 0.77 14.07
N PRO A 242 3.06 0.17 12.93
CA PRO A 242 2.80 0.91 11.70
C PRO A 242 1.48 1.67 11.70
N ILE A 243 1.50 2.86 11.09
CA ILE A 243 0.34 3.57 10.56
C ILE A 243 0.47 3.58 9.05
N ILE A 244 -0.59 3.19 8.32
CA ILE A 244 -0.54 2.96 6.87
C ILE A 244 -1.68 3.71 6.18
N GLY A 245 -1.34 4.52 5.17
CA GLY A 245 -2.28 5.24 4.30
C GLY A 245 -2.90 4.32 3.26
N THR A 246 -3.97 3.61 3.61
CA THR A 246 -4.70 2.75 2.69
C THR A 246 -6.20 3.02 2.77
N LEU A 247 -6.85 3.10 1.61
CA LEU A 247 -8.30 3.28 1.49
C LEU A 247 -8.98 1.91 1.35
N ALA A 248 -10.13 1.71 2.00
CA ALA A 248 -10.90 0.47 1.86
C ALA A 248 -11.46 0.29 0.45
N SER A 249 -11.78 1.40 -0.23
CA SER A 249 -12.30 1.42 -1.60
C SER A 249 -11.30 0.93 -2.66
N GLU A 250 -10.00 0.96 -2.40
CA GLU A 250 -8.99 0.60 -3.41
C GLU A 250 -8.98 -0.88 -3.81
N SER A 251 -9.47 -1.77 -2.96
CA SER A 251 -9.60 -3.19 -3.28
C SER A 251 -10.53 -3.92 -2.33
N ARG A 252 -11.18 -4.97 -2.85
CA ARG A 252 -12.03 -5.86 -2.06
C ARG A 252 -11.32 -6.44 -0.83
N LEU A 253 -10.04 -6.78 -0.95
CA LEU A 253 -9.27 -7.32 0.18
C LEU A 253 -9.11 -6.28 1.30
N ARG A 254 -8.86 -5.00 0.95
CA ARG A 254 -8.76 -3.91 1.93
C ARG A 254 -10.10 -3.63 2.58
N TYR A 255 -11.17 -3.66 1.80
CA TYR A 255 -12.54 -3.55 2.30
C TYR A 255 -12.86 -4.65 3.34
N GLN A 256 -12.57 -5.91 3.02
CA GLN A 256 -12.77 -7.02 3.95
C GLN A 256 -11.93 -6.91 5.23
N VAL A 257 -10.70 -6.44 5.11
CA VAL A 257 -9.83 -6.19 6.27
C VAL A 257 -10.41 -5.09 7.14
N TRP A 258 -10.95 -4.03 6.55
CA TRP A 258 -11.60 -2.96 7.30
C TRP A 258 -12.86 -3.45 8.01
N LEU A 259 -13.72 -4.21 7.34
CA LEU A 259 -14.91 -4.81 7.98
C LEU A 259 -14.54 -5.65 9.22
N LYS A 260 -13.44 -6.41 9.13
CA LYS A 260 -13.01 -7.28 10.22
C LYS A 260 -12.37 -6.53 11.39
N ASN A 261 -11.54 -5.54 11.12
CA ASN A 261 -10.61 -4.98 12.10
C ASN A 261 -10.84 -3.48 12.38
N GLY A 262 -11.67 -2.79 11.59
CA GLY A 262 -11.78 -1.34 11.63
C GLY A 262 -10.51 -0.63 11.18
N CYS A 263 -10.32 0.61 11.67
CA CYS A 263 -9.14 1.41 11.35
C CYS A 263 -7.92 1.02 12.21
N ASN A 264 -8.10 0.81 13.51
CA ASN A 264 -7.04 0.43 14.45
C ASN A 264 -7.19 -1.04 14.83
N SER A 265 -6.31 -1.88 14.32
CA SER A 265 -6.31 -3.33 14.60
C SER A 265 -5.31 -3.65 15.70
N PHE A 266 -5.64 -3.34 16.94
CA PHE A 266 -4.78 -3.56 18.11
C PHE A 266 -4.52 -5.05 18.35
N ASP A 267 -5.56 -5.85 18.37
CA ASP A 267 -5.52 -7.27 18.78
C ASP A 267 -5.17 -8.21 17.60
N ALA A 268 -4.79 -7.66 16.47
CA ALA A 268 -4.36 -8.46 15.32
C ALA A 268 -2.97 -9.06 15.56
N LYS A 269 -2.70 -10.24 15.00
CA LYS A 269 -1.35 -10.87 15.03
C LYS A 269 -0.24 -9.89 14.58
N THR A 270 -0.57 -8.97 13.69
CA THR A 270 0.29 -7.87 13.26
C THR A 270 -0.50 -6.58 13.40
N PRO A 271 -0.44 -5.92 14.56
CA PRO A 271 -1.15 -4.67 14.79
C PRO A 271 -0.80 -3.59 13.77
N ALA A 272 -1.79 -2.85 13.31
CA ALA A 272 -1.60 -1.74 12.38
C ALA A 272 -2.77 -0.76 12.46
N SER A 273 -2.48 0.53 12.30
CA SER A 273 -3.49 1.58 12.15
C SER A 273 -3.63 1.98 10.68
N LYS A 274 -4.87 2.20 10.26
CA LYS A 274 -5.25 2.64 8.90
C LYS A 274 -6.30 3.74 8.99
N PRO A 275 -5.96 4.90 9.52
CA PRO A 275 -6.93 5.93 9.87
C PRO A 275 -7.66 6.54 8.66
N LEU A 276 -7.12 6.36 7.44
CA LEU A 276 -7.74 6.80 6.18
C LEU A 276 -8.59 5.71 5.51
N SER A 277 -8.84 4.55 6.15
CA SER A 277 -9.53 3.43 5.48
C SER A 277 -10.91 3.79 4.94
N PHE A 278 -11.63 4.71 5.56
CA PHE A 278 -12.96 5.16 5.16
C PHE A 278 -12.96 6.41 4.27
N TRP A 279 -11.78 6.94 3.92
CA TRP A 279 -11.66 8.05 2.98
C TRP A 279 -11.83 7.58 1.54
N THR A 280 -12.22 8.52 0.67
CA THR A 280 -12.25 8.37 -0.79
C THR A 280 -11.01 9.01 -1.41
N GLU A 281 -10.79 8.78 -2.69
CA GLU A 281 -9.74 9.48 -3.44
C GLU A 281 -10.02 11.00 -3.51
N GLN A 282 -11.29 11.39 -3.62
CA GLN A 282 -11.69 12.79 -3.63
C GLN A 282 -11.34 13.47 -2.31
N ASP A 283 -11.56 12.83 -1.18
CA ASP A 283 -11.15 13.37 0.13
C ASP A 283 -9.64 13.67 0.19
N ILE A 284 -8.82 12.80 -0.41
CA ILE A 284 -7.36 12.99 -0.47
C ILE A 284 -7.02 14.24 -1.31
N LEU A 285 -7.62 14.39 -2.49
CA LEU A 285 -7.35 15.51 -3.38
C LEU A 285 -7.86 16.84 -2.79
N HIS A 286 -9.06 16.86 -2.23
CA HIS A 286 -9.61 18.03 -1.54
C HIS A 286 -8.78 18.41 -0.32
N TYR A 287 -8.28 17.44 0.45
CA TYR A 287 -7.40 17.70 1.57
C TYR A 287 -6.11 18.39 1.13
N ILE A 288 -5.44 17.86 0.12
CA ILE A 288 -4.20 18.41 -0.43
C ILE A 288 -4.44 19.89 -0.87
N LYS A 289 -5.50 20.13 -1.63
CA LYS A 289 -5.85 21.46 -2.14
C LYS A 289 -6.21 22.43 -1.00
N LYS A 290 -7.01 21.97 -0.04
CA LYS A 290 -7.50 22.80 1.07
C LYS A 290 -6.40 23.24 2.03
N TYR A 291 -5.45 22.36 2.31
CA TYR A 291 -4.39 22.62 3.29
C TYR A 291 -3.05 22.95 2.65
N ASP A 292 -3.02 23.12 1.33
CA ASP A 292 -1.81 23.40 0.54
C ASP A 292 -0.65 22.44 0.87
N VAL A 293 -0.97 21.16 1.00
CA VAL A 293 0.01 20.14 1.35
C VAL A 293 0.87 19.84 0.13
N PRO A 294 2.21 19.96 0.21
CA PRO A 294 3.08 19.56 -0.89
C PRO A 294 2.88 18.09 -1.26
N TYR A 295 2.89 17.80 -2.54
CA TYR A 295 2.79 16.45 -3.08
C TYR A 295 3.78 16.23 -4.23
N CYS A 296 4.02 15.00 -4.59
CA CYS A 296 5.03 14.67 -5.60
C CYS A 296 4.59 15.13 -7.00
N SER A 297 5.51 15.79 -7.71
CA SER A 297 5.28 16.34 -9.06
C SER A 297 4.88 15.29 -10.12
N VAL A 298 5.10 14.01 -9.88
CA VAL A 298 4.66 12.93 -10.77
C VAL A 298 3.13 12.88 -10.95
N TYR A 299 2.37 13.45 -10.01
CA TYR A 299 0.92 13.59 -10.12
C TYR A 299 0.47 14.73 -11.04
N GLY A 300 1.41 15.62 -11.44
CA GLY A 300 1.05 16.85 -12.16
C GLY A 300 0.25 17.80 -11.27
N ASP A 301 -0.70 18.52 -11.87
CA ASP A 301 -1.57 19.47 -11.15
C ASP A 301 -2.87 18.78 -10.70
N ILE A 302 -3.43 19.26 -9.58
CA ILE A 302 -4.77 18.87 -9.14
C ILE A 302 -5.76 19.89 -9.71
N GLN A 303 -6.60 19.46 -10.63
CA GLN A 303 -7.58 20.29 -11.32
C GLN A 303 -9.00 19.75 -11.16
N VAL A 304 -9.98 20.61 -11.44
CA VAL A 304 -11.37 20.19 -11.56
C VAL A 304 -11.50 19.33 -12.80
N LYS A 305 -12.05 18.13 -12.64
CA LYS A 305 -12.33 17.23 -13.78
C LYS A 305 -13.36 17.88 -14.69
N PRO A 306 -13.11 17.98 -16.00
CA PRO A 306 -14.11 18.47 -16.93
C PRO A 306 -15.40 17.66 -16.84
N TYR A 307 -16.53 18.34 -16.85
CA TYR A 307 -17.84 17.69 -16.88
C TYR A 307 -17.97 16.85 -18.17
N ASP A 308 -18.21 15.56 -17.98
CA ASP A 308 -18.50 14.63 -19.08
C ASP A 308 -19.98 14.26 -19.05
N PRO A 309 -20.80 14.81 -19.96
CA PRO A 309 -22.23 14.54 -19.97
C PRO A 309 -22.58 13.08 -20.28
N GLU A 310 -21.67 12.28 -20.84
CA GLU A 310 -21.90 10.86 -21.13
C GLU A 310 -21.74 9.95 -19.88
N VAL A 311 -21.19 10.46 -18.80
CA VAL A 311 -20.87 9.69 -17.57
C VAL A 311 -21.96 9.84 -16.48
N VAL A 312 -22.94 10.70 -16.66
CA VAL A 312 -24.03 10.86 -15.69
C VAL A 312 -25.05 9.72 -15.86
N PRO A 313 -25.25 8.86 -14.85
CA PRO A 313 -26.37 7.92 -14.88
C PRO A 313 -27.67 8.71 -14.90
N GLU A 314 -28.50 8.48 -15.90
CA GLU A 314 -29.82 9.14 -16.10
C GLU A 314 -30.77 9.11 -14.88
N ASN A 315 -30.42 8.43 -13.81
CA ASN A 315 -31.27 8.15 -12.65
C ASN A 315 -30.77 8.75 -11.31
N GLN A 316 -29.75 9.62 -11.32
CA GLN A 316 -29.35 10.36 -10.11
C GLN A 316 -29.72 11.85 -10.21
N ILE A 317 -31.00 12.14 -10.27
CA ILE A 317 -31.52 13.41 -9.70
C ILE A 317 -31.50 13.18 -8.19
N ASN A 318 -30.41 13.60 -7.56
CA ASN A 318 -30.34 13.58 -6.11
C ASN A 318 -31.44 14.49 -5.57
N MET A 319 -32.22 13.98 -4.64
CA MET A 319 -33.25 14.76 -3.91
C MET A 319 -32.63 16.00 -3.22
N ILE A 320 -31.31 16.03 -3.07
CA ILE A 320 -30.48 17.11 -2.54
C ILE A 320 -30.36 18.25 -3.55
N ASP A 321 -30.25 17.98 -4.86
CA ASP A 321 -30.25 19.01 -5.93
C ASP A 321 -31.59 19.74 -6.01
N TYR A 322 -32.68 19.02 -5.66
CA TYR A 322 -34.03 19.58 -5.63
C TYR A 322 -34.24 20.53 -4.44
N LEU A 323 -33.51 20.39 -3.35
CA LEU A 323 -33.64 21.18 -2.13
C LEU A 323 -32.71 22.40 -2.08
N GLY A 324 -31.82 22.61 -3.07
CA GLY A 324 -30.96 23.79 -3.19
C GLY A 324 -29.98 24.00 -2.04
N CYS A 325 -29.70 22.97 -1.24
CA CYS A 325 -28.94 23.11 0.00
C CYS A 325 -27.50 22.58 -0.08
N TYR A 326 -27.04 22.07 -1.23
CA TYR A 326 -25.71 21.51 -1.39
C TYR A 326 -25.13 21.89 -2.76
N GLU A 327 -24.07 22.68 -2.76
CA GLU A 327 -23.21 22.78 -3.95
C GLU A 327 -22.34 21.51 -3.98
N PRO A 328 -22.44 20.67 -5.03
CA PRO A 328 -21.60 19.48 -5.12
C PRO A 328 -20.14 19.93 -5.15
N GLU A 329 -19.31 19.35 -4.29
CA GLU A 329 -17.87 19.59 -4.35
C GLU A 329 -17.36 19.18 -5.74
N ASP A 330 -16.53 20.04 -6.34
CA ASP A 330 -15.88 19.76 -7.62
C ASP A 330 -15.19 18.39 -7.61
N VAL A 331 -15.43 17.60 -8.62
CA VAL A 331 -14.67 16.35 -8.80
C VAL A 331 -13.26 16.71 -9.24
N LEU A 332 -12.27 16.32 -8.43
CA LEU A 332 -10.86 16.62 -8.70
C LEU A 332 -10.16 15.43 -9.37
N GLU A 333 -9.19 15.74 -10.22
CA GLU A 333 -8.29 14.75 -10.82
C GLU A 333 -6.84 15.25 -10.85
N THR A 334 -5.90 14.34 -11.03
CA THR A 334 -4.49 14.65 -11.25
C THR A 334 -4.18 14.61 -12.75
N THR A 335 -3.42 15.58 -13.27
CA THR A 335 -3.05 15.66 -14.69
C THR A 335 -1.93 14.69 -15.08
N GLY A 336 -1.18 14.20 -14.10
CA GLY A 336 -0.09 13.24 -14.27
C GLY A 336 -0.54 11.80 -14.03
N CYS A 337 0.14 11.07 -13.17
CA CYS A 337 -0.28 9.70 -12.87
C CYS A 337 -1.33 9.66 -11.75
N ASP A 338 -2.33 8.79 -11.89
CA ASP A 338 -3.38 8.62 -10.86
C ASP A 338 -2.82 7.97 -9.59
N ARG A 339 -1.85 7.06 -9.76
CA ARG A 339 -1.27 6.27 -8.69
C ARG A 339 0.22 6.06 -8.87
N THR A 340 0.97 6.27 -7.80
CA THR A 340 2.37 5.89 -7.72
C THR A 340 2.49 4.49 -7.13
N GLY A 341 3.09 3.62 -7.88
CA GLY A 341 3.41 2.26 -7.44
C GLY A 341 4.85 1.92 -7.80
N CYS A 342 5.15 0.64 -7.95
CA CYS A 342 6.38 0.24 -8.63
C CYS A 342 6.24 0.55 -10.13
N ILE A 343 7.15 1.35 -10.68
CA ILE A 343 7.08 1.80 -12.09
C ILE A 343 7.10 0.65 -13.10
N PHE A 344 7.64 -0.51 -12.72
CA PHE A 344 7.70 -1.72 -13.57
C PHE A 344 6.63 -2.77 -13.22
N CYS A 345 5.56 -2.38 -12.53
CA CYS A 345 4.53 -3.32 -12.10
C CYS A 345 3.60 -3.70 -13.26
N MET A 346 3.51 -4.98 -13.59
CA MET A 346 2.58 -5.50 -14.60
C MET A 346 1.21 -5.92 -14.04
N PHE A 347 1.02 -5.90 -12.71
CA PHE A 347 -0.27 -6.23 -12.13
C PHE A 347 -1.35 -5.24 -12.55
N GLY A 348 -2.39 -5.73 -13.20
CA GLY A 348 -3.53 -4.95 -13.65
C GLY A 348 -3.33 -4.17 -14.95
N CYS A 349 -2.12 -4.15 -15.56
CA CYS A 349 -1.85 -3.37 -16.76
C CYS A 349 -2.76 -3.74 -17.95
N HIS A 350 -3.19 -5.00 -18.05
CA HIS A 350 -4.10 -5.49 -19.07
C HIS A 350 -5.55 -4.97 -18.94
N LEU A 351 -5.87 -4.28 -17.86
CA LEU A 351 -7.17 -3.66 -17.59
C LEU A 351 -7.15 -2.15 -17.82
N GLU A 352 -5.97 -1.57 -18.06
CA GLU A 352 -5.83 -0.13 -18.27
C GLU A 352 -6.25 0.27 -19.67
N LYS A 353 -6.89 1.43 -19.79
CA LYS A 353 -7.13 2.10 -21.06
C LYS A 353 -5.81 2.62 -21.62
N GLU A 354 -5.71 2.71 -22.95
CA GLU A 354 -4.59 3.37 -23.61
C GLU A 354 -4.73 4.91 -23.54
N PRO A 355 -3.62 5.64 -23.26
CA PRO A 355 -2.29 5.15 -23.00
C PRO A 355 -2.15 4.53 -21.59
N ASN A 356 -1.71 3.27 -21.53
CA ASN A 356 -1.47 2.57 -20.28
C ASN A 356 -0.17 3.04 -19.58
N ARG A 357 0.10 2.48 -18.39
CA ARG A 357 1.28 2.87 -17.58
C ARG A 357 2.62 2.73 -18.31
N PHE A 358 2.79 1.76 -19.18
CA PHE A 358 4.04 1.56 -19.92
C PHE A 358 4.19 2.55 -21.08
N GLN A 359 3.11 2.85 -21.79
CA GLN A 359 3.07 3.87 -22.82
C GLN A 359 3.33 5.26 -22.22
N ARG A 360 2.71 5.57 -21.06
CA ARG A 360 3.03 6.80 -20.31
C ARG A 360 4.48 6.83 -19.82
N LEU A 361 5.01 5.69 -19.33
CA LEU A 361 6.40 5.58 -18.89
C LEU A 361 7.38 5.84 -20.04
N LYS A 362 7.07 5.40 -21.28
CA LYS A 362 7.84 5.67 -22.48
C LYS A 362 8.00 7.17 -22.74
N GLN A 363 6.92 7.92 -22.58
CA GLN A 363 6.89 9.36 -22.80
C GLN A 363 7.59 10.15 -21.68
N THR A 364 7.33 9.79 -20.43
CA THR A 364 7.78 10.55 -19.25
C THR A 364 9.19 10.14 -18.78
N HIS A 365 9.51 8.85 -18.84
CA HIS A 365 10.75 8.26 -18.30
C HIS A 365 11.41 7.28 -19.28
N PRO A 366 11.88 7.74 -20.44
CA PRO A 366 12.34 6.87 -21.52
C PRO A 366 13.53 5.97 -21.14
N ARG A 367 14.39 6.38 -20.21
CA ARG A 367 15.49 5.56 -19.70
C ARG A 367 14.99 4.36 -18.89
N GLN A 368 14.07 4.60 -17.96
CA GLN A 368 13.43 3.57 -17.14
C GLN A 368 12.59 2.63 -18.02
N TYR A 369 11.86 3.19 -18.97
CA TYR A 369 11.12 2.41 -19.96
C TYR A 369 12.03 1.46 -20.75
N LYS A 370 13.13 1.97 -21.30
CA LYS A 370 14.10 1.16 -22.08
C LYS A 370 14.65 0.00 -21.24
N TYR A 371 15.03 0.25 -20.01
CA TYR A 371 15.49 -0.79 -19.07
C TYR A 371 14.39 -1.79 -18.70
N CYS A 372 13.16 -1.31 -18.53
CA CYS A 372 12.01 -2.12 -18.17
C CYS A 372 11.63 -3.09 -19.30
N ILE A 373 11.44 -2.56 -20.51
CA ILE A 373 10.92 -3.32 -21.66
C ILE A 373 12.01 -4.14 -22.32
N GLY A 374 13.19 -3.53 -22.48
CA GLY A 374 14.34 -4.13 -23.17
C GLY A 374 15.12 -5.11 -22.31
N GLY A 375 16.20 -5.61 -22.88
CA GLY A 375 17.03 -6.62 -22.25
C GLY A 375 16.34 -7.97 -22.16
N GLY A 376 16.74 -8.74 -21.13
CA GLY A 376 16.30 -10.11 -20.97
C GLY A 376 17.11 -11.12 -21.77
N GLU A 377 17.17 -12.33 -21.26
CA GLU A 377 17.93 -13.45 -21.84
C GLU A 377 17.21 -14.76 -21.56
N THR A 378 17.46 -15.77 -22.38
CA THR A 378 16.97 -17.12 -22.11
C THR A 378 18.08 -17.94 -21.46
N VAL A 379 17.84 -18.44 -20.25
CA VAL A 379 18.74 -19.30 -19.49
C VAL A 379 17.97 -20.58 -19.15
N ASP A 380 18.55 -21.72 -19.48
CA ASP A 380 17.92 -23.06 -19.26
C ASP A 380 16.48 -23.14 -19.81
N GLY A 381 16.24 -22.55 -20.98
CA GLY A 381 14.94 -22.52 -21.64
C GLY A 381 13.93 -21.51 -21.05
N LYS A 382 14.32 -20.74 -20.03
CA LYS A 382 13.44 -19.75 -19.39
C LYS A 382 13.91 -18.33 -19.63
N TRP A 383 12.96 -17.47 -19.98
CA TRP A 383 13.20 -16.03 -20.12
C TRP A 383 13.32 -15.37 -18.75
N GLN A 384 14.35 -14.54 -18.58
CA GLN A 384 14.63 -13.83 -17.32
C GLN A 384 15.33 -12.49 -17.60
N PRO A 385 15.42 -11.58 -16.60
CA PRO A 385 16.21 -10.36 -16.70
C PRO A 385 17.68 -10.62 -17.05
N SER A 386 18.27 -9.71 -17.84
CA SER A 386 19.71 -9.67 -18.13
C SER A 386 20.38 -8.47 -17.46
N LYS A 387 21.66 -8.24 -17.74
CA LYS A 387 22.37 -7.01 -17.31
C LYS A 387 21.85 -5.77 -18.03
N GLU A 388 21.28 -5.92 -19.23
CA GLU A 388 20.83 -4.84 -20.10
C GLU A 388 19.41 -4.37 -19.79
N GLY A 389 18.60 -5.20 -19.12
CA GLY A 389 17.23 -4.84 -18.75
C GLY A 389 16.40 -6.00 -18.23
N LEU A 390 15.15 -5.67 -17.89
CA LEU A 390 14.22 -6.61 -17.24
C LEU A 390 13.52 -7.56 -18.22
N GLY A 391 13.48 -7.24 -19.53
CA GLY A 391 12.85 -8.06 -20.54
C GLY A 391 11.32 -8.17 -20.41
N LEU A 392 10.67 -7.14 -19.81
CA LEU A 392 9.23 -7.17 -19.61
C LEU A 392 8.45 -7.12 -20.93
N GLY A 393 9.02 -6.55 -22.00
CA GLY A 393 8.39 -6.50 -23.32
C GLY A 393 7.88 -7.87 -23.75
N ARG A 394 8.72 -8.90 -23.69
CA ARG A 394 8.33 -10.27 -24.04
C ARG A 394 7.19 -10.83 -23.18
N VAL A 395 7.13 -10.43 -21.91
CA VAL A 395 6.04 -10.85 -21.03
C VAL A 395 4.74 -10.13 -21.37
N LEU A 396 4.82 -8.81 -21.68
CA LEU A 396 3.68 -8.00 -22.08
C LEU A 396 3.11 -8.48 -23.41
N ASP A 397 3.96 -8.79 -24.41
CA ASP A 397 3.56 -9.41 -25.68
C ASP A 397 2.79 -10.72 -25.43
N TYR A 398 3.31 -11.57 -24.54
CA TYR A 398 2.71 -12.87 -24.24
C TYR A 398 1.31 -12.76 -23.63
N ILE A 399 1.05 -11.70 -22.87
CA ILE A 399 -0.26 -11.43 -22.24
C ILE A 399 -1.13 -10.45 -23.07
N GLY A 400 -0.66 -10.05 -24.25
CA GLY A 400 -1.41 -9.19 -25.19
C GLY A 400 -1.56 -7.74 -24.73
N VAL A 401 -0.57 -7.17 -24.03
CA VAL A 401 -0.58 -5.77 -23.58
C VAL A 401 0.35 -4.94 -24.45
N LYS A 402 -0.18 -3.94 -25.12
CA LYS A 402 0.60 -2.96 -25.87
C LYS A 402 1.41 -2.07 -24.90
N TYR A 403 2.61 -1.69 -25.29
CA TYR A 403 3.50 -0.88 -24.43
C TYR A 403 4.30 0.17 -25.21
N ASP A 404 4.19 0.17 -26.54
CA ASP A 404 4.91 1.04 -27.49
C ASP A 404 4.09 2.26 -27.95
#